data_193f95dd0fe400f5d8c233874fb655af
#
_entry.id   193f95dd0fe400f5d8c233874fb655af
#
_cell.length_a   1.000
_cell.length_b   1.000
_cell.length_c   1.000
_cell.angle_alpha   90.00
_cell.angle_beta   90.00
_cell.angle_gamma   90.00
#
_symmetry.space_group_name_H-M   'P 1'
#
loop_
_entity.id
_entity.type
_entity.pdbx_description
1 polymer ?
#
loop_
_entity_poly.entity_id
_entity_poly.type
_entity_poly.pdbx_seq_one_letter_code
_entity_poly.pdbx_strand_id
1 'polypeptide(L)'
;MKSILVTGALLLMALPPLNASEDDSPLPRSRWEDGRYQNLTVLPRDGVWKKVRIGFKYLLLRKPPETRPSAPLPVQPLSRQALLDAPDNSLWRLGHSTMLFKSHGDFFLTDPVFSERASPVQWAGPKRFHEPPIALAELPPLKAVILSHNHYDHLDHASVMALAATTEQFLTPLGVGDTLVEWGVPKDKVRQLDWWEETEVAGIRFAATPAQHFSGRGLFDSNQTLWASWVVIAPQWRLFFSGDSGYFDGFKRIGERYGPFDVALVETGAYNVAWPNVHMQPEESLKACQDVGGRWMVPIHNGTFDLSIHPWQEPFERITRLADAAGVPSATPRLGERLDMLRPQRGTPWWREAEPVSSPEAGSATAQRP
;
A
#
# COMPACT_ATOMS: atom_id res chain seq x y z
N MET A 1 -63.38 10.32 4.31
CA MET A 1 -61.93 10.60 4.19
C MET A 1 -61.19 9.37 4.72
N LYS A 2 -60.60 8.57 3.85
CA LYS A 2 -59.86 7.35 4.21
C LYS A 2 -58.38 7.66 4.13
N SER A 3 -57.67 7.63 5.29
CA SER A 3 -56.23 7.77 5.34
C SER A 3 -55.57 6.48 4.89
N ILE A 4 -54.70 6.55 3.91
CA ILE A 4 -53.86 5.44 3.45
C ILE A 4 -52.51 5.59 4.17
N LEU A 5 -52.22 4.67 5.09
CA LEU A 5 -50.89 4.50 5.65
C LEU A 5 -50.02 3.76 4.60
N VAL A 6 -48.96 4.40 4.11
CA VAL A 6 -47.93 3.76 3.31
C VAL A 6 -46.84 3.30 4.27
N THR A 7 -46.79 1.99 4.49
CA THR A 7 -45.72 1.34 5.26
C THR A 7 -44.56 1.06 4.31
N GLY A 8 -43.51 1.86 4.42
CA GLY A 8 -42.24 1.63 3.69
C GLY A 8 -41.50 0.44 4.32
N ALA A 9 -41.44 -0.66 3.62
CA ALA A 9 -40.58 -1.78 3.99
C ALA A 9 -39.13 -1.48 3.59
N LEU A 10 -38.28 -1.32 4.59
CA LEU A 10 -36.83 -1.27 4.41
C LEU A 10 -36.35 -2.68 4.03
N LEU A 11 -36.00 -2.88 2.77
CA LEU A 11 -35.37 -4.11 2.31
C LEU A 11 -33.90 -4.11 2.76
N LEU A 12 -33.60 -4.76 3.90
CA LEU A 12 -32.24 -5.15 4.24
C LEU A 12 -31.80 -6.20 3.21
N MET A 13 -31.00 -5.80 2.23
CA MET A 13 -30.27 -6.76 1.39
C MET A 13 -29.16 -7.39 2.24
N ALA A 14 -29.42 -8.57 2.75
CA ALA A 14 -28.40 -9.42 3.35
C ALA A 14 -27.37 -9.76 2.25
N LEU A 15 -26.10 -9.52 2.54
CA LEU A 15 -25.00 -9.99 1.70
C LEU A 15 -25.10 -11.53 1.60
N PRO A 16 -24.90 -12.11 0.41
CA PRO A 16 -24.94 -13.56 0.26
C PRO A 16 -23.85 -14.20 1.14
N PRO A 17 -24.10 -15.40 1.69
CA PRO A 17 -23.10 -16.15 2.42
C PRO A 17 -21.90 -16.41 1.50
N LEU A 18 -20.72 -16.40 2.11
CA LEU A 18 -19.46 -16.82 1.48
C LEU A 18 -19.65 -18.22 0.90
N ASN A 19 -19.79 -18.34 -0.42
CA ASN A 19 -19.58 -19.61 -1.09
C ASN A 19 -18.08 -19.91 -1.01
N ALA A 20 -17.69 -20.75 -0.06
CA ALA A 20 -16.39 -21.39 -0.10
C ALA A 20 -16.33 -22.19 -1.42
N SER A 21 -15.39 -21.85 -2.30
CA SER A 21 -15.09 -22.69 -3.46
C SER A 21 -14.61 -24.05 -2.95
N GLU A 22 -15.11 -25.13 -3.54
CA GLU A 22 -14.84 -26.54 -3.18
C GLU A 22 -13.41 -27.01 -3.50
N ASP A 23 -12.40 -26.14 -3.43
CA ASP A 23 -11.02 -26.59 -3.41
C ASP A 23 -10.58 -26.80 -1.96
N ASP A 24 -10.82 -27.99 -1.43
CA ASP A 24 -10.50 -28.44 -0.08
C ASP A 24 -8.99 -28.66 0.17
N SER A 25 -8.14 -28.22 -0.77
CA SER A 25 -6.69 -28.27 -0.58
C SER A 25 -6.30 -27.29 0.54
N PRO A 26 -5.52 -27.75 1.54
CA PRO A 26 -5.10 -26.86 2.61
C PRO A 26 -4.33 -25.66 2.05
N LEU A 27 -4.74 -24.46 2.44
CA LEU A 27 -4.07 -23.23 2.01
C LEU A 27 -2.60 -23.26 2.46
N PRO A 28 -1.66 -22.97 1.56
CA PRO A 28 -0.24 -23.09 1.87
C PRO A 28 0.19 -22.02 2.87
N ARG A 29 0.49 -22.42 4.10
CA ARG A 29 1.11 -21.56 5.11
C ARG A 29 2.51 -21.15 4.69
N SER A 30 3.09 -20.17 5.40
CA SER A 30 4.47 -19.79 5.20
C SER A 30 5.41 -21.00 5.46
N ARG A 31 6.51 -21.06 4.71
CA ARG A 31 7.52 -22.10 4.87
C ARG A 31 8.77 -21.47 5.46
N TRP A 32 9.23 -22.07 6.56
CA TRP A 32 10.50 -21.75 7.18
C TRP A 32 11.51 -22.85 6.87
N GLU A 33 12.51 -22.53 6.06
CA GLU A 33 13.53 -23.47 5.61
C GLU A 33 14.93 -22.81 5.70
N ASP A 34 15.90 -23.51 6.24
CA ASP A 34 17.28 -23.03 6.41
C ASP A 34 17.39 -21.67 7.14
N GLY A 35 16.56 -21.46 8.17
CA GLY A 35 16.56 -20.22 8.95
C GLY A 35 15.96 -19.02 8.22
N ARG A 36 15.09 -19.25 7.21
CA ARG A 36 14.48 -18.18 6.38
C ARG A 36 13.10 -18.55 5.90
N TYR A 37 12.24 -17.55 5.80
CA TYR A 37 10.96 -17.68 5.11
C TYR A 37 11.17 -17.81 3.58
N GLN A 38 10.30 -18.56 2.94
CA GLN A 38 10.32 -18.83 1.51
C GLN A 38 9.07 -18.30 0.83
N ASN A 39 9.19 -17.81 -0.41
CA ASN A 39 8.03 -17.52 -1.25
C ASN A 39 7.30 -18.82 -1.63
N LEU A 40 6.00 -18.73 -1.93
CA LEU A 40 5.24 -19.86 -2.46
C LEU A 40 5.79 -20.33 -3.80
N THR A 41 6.18 -19.37 -4.65
CA THR A 41 6.87 -19.63 -5.92
C THR A 41 8.37 -19.64 -5.68
N VAL A 42 9.05 -20.65 -6.20
CA VAL A 42 10.52 -20.70 -6.13
C VAL A 42 11.10 -19.62 -7.04
N LEU A 43 11.60 -18.56 -6.43
CA LEU A 43 12.28 -17.51 -7.17
C LEU A 43 13.72 -17.91 -7.50
N PRO A 44 14.24 -17.51 -8.68
CA PRO A 44 15.65 -17.69 -9.00
C PRO A 44 16.52 -17.08 -7.89
N ARG A 45 17.39 -17.87 -7.28
CA ARG A 45 18.33 -17.35 -6.27
C ARG A 45 19.34 -16.46 -6.97
N ASP A 46 19.21 -15.17 -6.82
CA ASP A 46 20.24 -14.23 -7.24
C ASP A 46 21.49 -14.46 -6.38
N GLY A 47 22.59 -14.80 -7.04
CA GLY A 47 23.88 -14.95 -6.37
C GLY A 47 24.29 -13.64 -5.68
N VAL A 48 25.05 -13.73 -4.59
CA VAL A 48 25.54 -12.56 -3.82
C VAL A 48 26.16 -11.51 -4.72
N TRP A 49 26.92 -11.93 -5.72
CA TRP A 49 27.55 -11.04 -6.71
C TRP A 49 26.57 -10.27 -7.58
N LYS A 50 25.40 -10.84 -7.93
CA LYS A 50 24.36 -10.11 -8.65
C LYS A 50 23.73 -9.03 -7.75
N LYS A 51 23.46 -9.35 -6.49
CA LYS A 51 22.95 -8.38 -5.50
C LYS A 51 23.95 -7.26 -5.24
N VAL A 52 25.24 -7.58 -5.07
CA VAL A 52 26.32 -6.60 -4.91
C VAL A 52 26.44 -5.72 -6.17
N ARG A 53 26.38 -6.30 -7.36
CA ARG A 53 26.45 -5.55 -8.63
C ARG A 53 25.24 -4.64 -8.81
N ILE A 54 24.03 -5.08 -8.44
CA ILE A 54 22.82 -4.27 -8.47
C ILE A 54 22.97 -3.12 -7.48
N GLY A 55 23.34 -3.41 -6.22
CA GLY A 55 23.52 -2.39 -5.19
C GLY A 55 24.61 -1.38 -5.55
N PHE A 56 25.76 -1.84 -6.07
CA PHE A 56 26.85 -1.00 -6.53
C PHE A 56 26.45 -0.14 -7.74
N LYS A 57 25.76 -0.75 -8.71
CA LYS A 57 25.20 -0.03 -9.86
C LYS A 57 24.21 1.04 -9.41
N TYR A 58 23.37 0.74 -8.42
CA TYR A 58 22.41 1.68 -7.84
C TYR A 58 23.08 2.83 -7.08
N LEU A 59 24.16 2.54 -6.36
CA LEU A 59 24.93 3.54 -5.61
C LEU A 59 25.75 4.46 -6.54
N LEU A 60 26.28 3.92 -7.65
CA LEU A 60 27.14 4.65 -8.58
C LEU A 60 26.40 5.25 -9.77
N LEU A 61 25.22 4.74 -10.15
CA LEU A 61 24.41 5.35 -11.18
C LEU A 61 23.84 6.66 -10.66
N ARG A 62 24.24 7.74 -11.28
CA ARG A 62 23.52 9.00 -11.19
C ARG A 62 22.10 8.73 -11.71
N LYS A 63 21.10 8.65 -10.83
CA LYS A 63 19.72 8.44 -11.24
C LYS A 63 19.29 9.55 -12.20
N PRO A 64 18.50 9.21 -13.24
CA PRO A 64 17.91 10.24 -14.09
C PRO A 64 17.15 11.28 -13.25
N PRO A 65 17.20 12.58 -13.60
CA PRO A 65 16.52 13.61 -12.84
C PRO A 65 15.00 13.38 -12.75
N GLU A 66 14.41 12.73 -13.74
CA GLU A 66 12.98 12.41 -13.85
C GLU A 66 12.50 11.41 -12.78
N THR A 67 13.42 10.77 -12.04
CA THR A 67 13.03 9.91 -10.90
C THR A 67 12.47 10.70 -9.73
N ARG A 68 12.57 12.02 -9.76
CA ARG A 68 12.08 12.95 -8.73
C ARG A 68 11.21 14.03 -9.34
N PRO A 69 10.18 14.51 -8.60
CA PRO A 69 9.39 15.64 -9.06
C PRO A 69 10.25 16.90 -9.17
N SER A 70 10.02 17.70 -10.20
CA SER A 70 10.70 18.96 -10.45
C SER A 70 10.10 20.14 -9.69
N ALA A 71 8.88 19.97 -9.18
CA ALA A 71 8.15 20.95 -8.35
C ALA A 71 7.55 20.26 -7.12
N PRO A 72 7.19 21.00 -6.06
CA PRO A 72 6.50 20.45 -4.89
C PRO A 72 5.22 19.72 -5.28
N LEU A 73 5.00 18.54 -4.70
CA LEU A 73 3.76 17.80 -4.90
C LEU A 73 2.59 18.47 -4.19
N PRO A 74 1.37 18.44 -4.76
CA PRO A 74 0.20 18.97 -4.10
C PRO A 74 -0.18 18.07 -2.91
N VAL A 75 -0.09 18.65 -1.70
CA VAL A 75 -0.49 18.00 -0.45
C VAL A 75 -1.69 18.74 0.10
N GLN A 76 -2.75 18.02 0.44
CA GLN A 76 -3.90 18.55 1.17
C GLN A 76 -3.64 18.37 2.67
N PRO A 77 -3.39 19.44 3.42
CA PRO A 77 -3.15 19.34 4.86
C PRO A 77 -4.36 18.75 5.59
N LEU A 78 -4.09 17.89 6.56
CA LEU A 78 -5.08 17.29 7.43
C LEU A 78 -4.87 17.79 8.86
N SER A 79 -5.95 17.86 9.62
CA SER A 79 -5.91 18.07 11.07
C SER A 79 -6.61 16.93 11.78
N ARG A 80 -6.28 16.70 13.06
CA ARG A 80 -6.99 15.74 13.91
C ARG A 80 -8.50 15.97 13.87
N GLN A 81 -8.95 17.21 13.96
CA GLN A 81 -10.37 17.54 13.96
C GLN A 81 -11.04 17.14 12.63
N ALA A 82 -10.40 17.45 11.49
CA ALA A 82 -10.93 17.06 10.19
C ALA A 82 -11.06 15.52 10.04
N LEU A 83 -10.14 14.75 10.62
CA LEU A 83 -10.23 13.29 10.64
C LEU A 83 -11.38 12.80 11.55
N LEU A 84 -11.53 13.41 12.74
CA LEU A 84 -12.59 13.05 13.67
C LEU A 84 -13.98 13.35 13.10
N ASP A 85 -14.16 14.50 12.43
CA ASP A 85 -15.42 14.94 11.82
C ASP A 85 -15.75 14.22 10.51
N ALA A 86 -14.76 13.58 9.88
CA ALA A 86 -14.99 12.84 8.64
C ALA A 86 -15.95 11.66 8.85
N PRO A 87 -16.80 11.33 7.88
CA PRO A 87 -17.68 10.17 7.96
C PRO A 87 -16.88 8.86 8.02
N ASP A 88 -17.52 7.82 8.55
CA ASP A 88 -17.00 6.47 8.46
C ASP A 88 -16.82 6.02 7.00
N ASN A 89 -16.08 4.95 6.80
CA ASN A 89 -15.73 4.39 5.49
C ASN A 89 -14.87 5.35 4.64
N SER A 90 -14.11 6.21 5.32
CA SER A 90 -13.15 7.12 4.71
C SER A 90 -11.76 6.51 4.67
N LEU A 91 -11.03 6.78 3.59
CA LEU A 91 -9.65 6.39 3.37
C LEU A 91 -8.84 7.63 2.97
N TRP A 92 -7.62 7.79 3.52
CA TRP A 92 -6.71 8.87 3.17
C TRP A 92 -5.35 8.30 2.77
N ARG A 93 -4.78 8.85 1.70
CA ARG A 93 -3.41 8.59 1.31
C ARG A 93 -2.47 9.54 2.09
N LEU A 94 -1.64 8.99 2.98
CA LEU A 94 -0.66 9.78 3.74
C LEU A 94 0.73 9.79 3.09
N GLY A 95 1.00 8.81 2.22
CA GLY A 95 2.24 8.68 1.46
C GLY A 95 2.65 7.24 1.27
N HIS A 96 3.36 6.94 0.20
CA HIS A 96 3.87 5.59 -0.13
C HIS A 96 2.79 4.49 0.03
N SER A 97 2.97 3.60 0.99
CA SER A 97 2.00 2.57 1.39
C SER A 97 1.32 2.89 2.72
N THR A 98 1.50 4.11 3.25
CA THR A 98 0.85 4.61 4.46
C THR A 98 -0.54 5.10 4.13
N MET A 99 -1.56 4.31 4.47
CA MET A 99 -2.97 4.60 4.25
C MET A 99 -3.71 4.62 5.58
N LEU A 100 -4.42 5.71 5.87
CA LEU A 100 -5.28 5.83 7.04
C LEU A 100 -6.72 5.53 6.63
N PHE A 101 -7.46 4.73 7.41
CA PHE A 101 -8.89 4.54 7.17
C PHE A 101 -9.69 4.59 8.45
N LYS A 102 -10.96 4.99 8.31
CA LYS A 102 -11.92 5.14 9.41
C LYS A 102 -13.10 4.21 9.24
N SER A 103 -13.47 3.50 10.29
CA SER A 103 -14.65 2.64 10.33
C SER A 103 -15.23 2.63 11.74
N HIS A 104 -16.56 2.82 11.88
CA HIS A 104 -17.26 2.85 13.17
C HIS A 104 -16.65 3.84 14.20
N GLY A 105 -16.16 4.99 13.71
CA GLY A 105 -15.50 5.99 14.54
C GLY A 105 -14.02 5.69 14.84
N ASP A 106 -13.53 4.49 14.56
CA ASP A 106 -12.19 4.00 14.85
C ASP A 106 -11.25 4.18 13.65
N PHE A 107 -9.94 4.37 13.95
CA PHE A 107 -8.92 4.60 12.94
C PHE A 107 -7.92 3.45 12.88
N PHE A 108 -7.47 3.16 11.66
CA PHE A 108 -6.52 2.10 11.31
C PHE A 108 -5.49 2.64 10.32
N LEU A 109 -4.26 2.15 10.40
CA LEU A 109 -3.15 2.67 9.59
C LEU A 109 -2.32 1.53 9.00
N THR A 110 -1.98 1.61 7.72
CA THR A 110 -1.05 0.67 7.09
C THR A 110 0.35 1.27 7.01
N ASP A 111 1.39 0.45 7.16
CA ASP A 111 2.81 0.72 6.92
C ASP A 111 3.24 2.18 7.21
N PRO A 112 3.21 2.62 8.49
CA PRO A 112 3.46 4.01 8.84
C PRO A 112 4.93 4.40 8.65
N VAL A 113 5.20 5.26 7.67
CA VAL A 113 6.52 5.85 7.42
C VAL A 113 6.38 7.36 7.34
N PHE A 114 6.83 8.06 8.39
CA PHE A 114 6.77 9.52 8.50
C PHE A 114 8.17 10.16 8.53
N SER A 115 9.23 9.37 8.66
CA SER A 115 10.62 9.84 8.59
C SER A 115 10.92 10.49 7.23
N GLU A 116 11.89 11.40 7.23
CA GLU A 116 12.32 12.09 5.99
C GLU A 116 12.90 11.12 4.96
N ARG A 117 13.50 10.01 5.43
CA ARG A 117 14.13 9.01 4.56
C ARG A 117 13.70 7.59 4.91
N ALA A 118 13.42 6.81 3.90
CA ALA A 118 13.28 5.35 4.01
C ALA A 118 14.67 4.71 4.15
N SER A 119 15.26 4.81 5.35
CA SER A 119 16.66 4.45 5.58
C SER A 119 16.94 4.20 7.06
N PRO A 120 17.95 3.37 7.41
CA PRO A 120 18.41 3.22 8.80
C PRO A 120 18.96 4.52 9.39
N VAL A 121 19.35 5.48 8.56
CA VAL A 121 19.91 6.78 8.97
C VAL A 121 19.21 7.92 8.22
N GLN A 122 19.03 9.05 8.88
CA GLN A 122 18.31 10.19 8.28
C GLN A 122 19.20 11.16 7.48
N TRP A 123 20.52 10.93 7.43
CA TRP A 123 21.47 11.71 6.63
C TRP A 123 21.74 11.11 5.23
N ALA A 124 21.34 9.86 4.99
CA ALA A 124 21.52 9.16 3.69
C ALA A 124 20.34 8.26 3.38
N GLY A 125 20.16 7.91 2.09
CA GLY A 125 19.09 7.04 1.60
C GLY A 125 17.95 7.80 0.92
N PRO A 126 16.92 7.09 0.43
CA PRO A 126 15.81 7.69 -0.32
C PRO A 126 15.06 8.73 0.51
N LYS A 127 15.07 9.99 0.05
CA LYS A 127 14.35 11.10 0.67
C LYS A 127 12.93 11.17 0.12
N ARG A 128 11.94 11.52 0.99
CA ARG A 128 10.57 11.74 0.54
C ARG A 128 10.46 13.00 -0.32
N PHE A 129 9.52 12.96 -1.26
CA PHE A 129 9.24 14.06 -2.19
C PHE A 129 8.37 15.17 -1.58
N HIS A 130 7.66 14.87 -0.51
CA HIS A 130 6.67 15.74 0.11
C HIS A 130 6.65 15.56 1.64
N GLU A 131 6.22 16.57 2.34
CA GLU A 131 5.91 16.41 3.77
C GLU A 131 4.64 15.55 3.95
N PRO A 132 4.53 14.79 5.05
CA PRO A 132 3.28 14.10 5.38
C PRO A 132 2.12 15.09 5.50
N PRO A 133 0.90 14.75 5.05
CA PRO A 133 -0.25 15.64 5.12
C PRO A 133 -0.72 15.93 6.55
N ILE A 134 -0.26 15.17 7.52
CA ILE A 134 -0.54 15.33 8.96
C ILE A 134 0.69 14.91 9.76
N ALA A 135 0.97 15.60 10.87
CA ALA A 135 2.01 15.17 11.79
C ALA A 135 1.57 13.93 12.61
N LEU A 136 2.51 13.04 12.95
CA LEU A 136 2.22 11.84 13.77
C LEU A 136 1.47 12.18 15.07
N ALA A 137 1.87 13.26 15.74
CA ALA A 137 1.27 13.70 17.00
C ALA A 137 -0.20 14.15 16.85
N GLU A 138 -0.62 14.47 15.64
CA GLU A 138 -1.99 14.89 15.33
C GLU A 138 -2.88 13.74 14.87
N LEU A 139 -2.34 12.53 14.67
CA LEU A 139 -3.17 11.37 14.38
C LEU A 139 -4.10 11.06 15.56
N PRO A 140 -5.36 10.70 15.30
CA PRO A 140 -6.23 10.15 16.33
C PRO A 140 -5.64 8.84 16.90
N PRO A 141 -6.07 8.39 18.09
CA PRO A 141 -5.74 7.05 18.56
C PRO A 141 -6.10 5.98 17.51
N LEU A 142 -5.23 5.00 17.35
CA LEU A 142 -5.39 3.95 16.35
C LEU A 142 -5.82 2.64 17.01
N LYS A 143 -6.83 1.97 16.48
CA LYS A 143 -7.23 0.62 16.91
C LYS A 143 -6.23 -0.41 16.42
N ALA A 144 -5.77 -0.28 15.18
CA ALA A 144 -4.67 -1.10 14.72
C ALA A 144 -3.73 -0.35 13.75
N VAL A 145 -2.45 -0.72 13.84
CA VAL A 145 -1.44 -0.50 12.81
C VAL A 145 -1.15 -1.84 12.14
N ILE A 146 -1.23 -1.88 10.82
CA ILE A 146 -1.04 -3.07 10.00
C ILE A 146 0.28 -2.93 9.27
N LEU A 147 1.19 -3.89 9.44
CA LEU A 147 2.50 -3.90 8.82
C LEU A 147 2.60 -5.03 7.80
N SER A 148 3.07 -4.71 6.60
CA SER A 148 3.23 -5.72 5.54
C SER A 148 4.54 -6.49 5.66
N HIS A 149 5.64 -5.82 5.92
CA HIS A 149 6.98 -6.40 6.08
C HIS A 149 7.96 -5.41 6.73
N ASN A 150 9.24 -5.78 6.84
CA ASN A 150 10.19 -5.01 7.64
C ASN A 150 11.11 -4.06 6.86
N HIS A 151 10.93 -3.80 5.57
CA HIS A 151 11.73 -2.83 4.83
C HIS A 151 11.57 -1.41 5.39
N TYR A 152 12.57 -0.54 5.17
CA TYR A 152 12.60 0.80 5.76
C TYR A 152 11.52 1.76 5.24
N ASP A 153 10.96 1.49 4.09
CA ASP A 153 9.85 2.24 3.47
C ASP A 153 8.46 1.72 3.87
N HIS A 154 8.40 0.68 4.74
CA HIS A 154 7.18 0.12 5.32
C HIS A 154 7.20 0.07 6.85
N LEU A 155 8.37 -0.18 7.44
CA LEU A 155 8.57 -0.25 8.88
C LEU A 155 9.58 0.82 9.33
N ASP A 156 9.07 1.97 9.75
CA ASP A 156 9.85 3.09 10.26
C ASP A 156 9.88 3.08 11.78
N HIS A 157 11.06 2.90 12.36
CA HIS A 157 11.27 2.86 13.82
C HIS A 157 10.70 4.09 14.52
N ALA A 158 11.00 5.30 14.01
CA ALA A 158 10.56 6.54 14.64
C ALA A 158 9.02 6.65 14.63
N SER A 159 8.39 6.28 13.53
CA SER A 159 6.93 6.28 13.41
C SER A 159 6.28 5.27 14.36
N VAL A 160 6.78 4.04 14.43
CA VAL A 160 6.27 3.01 15.34
C VAL A 160 6.37 3.44 16.78
N MET A 161 7.53 3.96 17.21
CA MET A 161 7.74 4.39 18.58
C MET A 161 6.86 5.58 18.96
N ALA A 162 6.65 6.53 18.06
CA ALA A 162 5.74 7.65 18.29
C ALA A 162 4.27 7.21 18.40
N LEU A 163 3.88 6.16 17.67
CA LEU A 163 2.52 5.62 17.69
C LEU A 163 2.26 4.60 18.80
N ALA A 164 3.31 4.03 19.42
CA ALA A 164 3.19 2.92 20.37
C ALA A 164 2.26 3.21 21.56
N ALA A 165 2.24 4.45 22.04
CA ALA A 165 1.39 4.86 23.16
C ALA A 165 -0.10 4.95 22.78
N THR A 166 -0.41 5.37 21.56
CA THR A 166 -1.77 5.68 21.07
C THR A 166 -2.37 4.60 20.17
N THR A 167 -1.62 3.51 19.92
CA THR A 167 -2.09 2.35 19.15
C THR A 167 -2.49 1.23 20.12
N GLU A 168 -3.66 0.62 19.89
CA GLU A 168 -4.11 -0.52 20.70
C GLU A 168 -3.44 -1.83 20.26
N GLN A 169 -3.38 -2.09 18.94
CA GLN A 169 -2.79 -3.32 18.38
C GLN A 169 -1.87 -3.02 17.20
N PHE A 170 -0.75 -3.75 17.12
CA PHE A 170 0.09 -3.84 15.93
C PHE A 170 -0.11 -5.23 15.32
N LEU A 171 -0.64 -5.29 14.10
CA LEU A 171 -0.83 -6.51 13.34
C LEU A 171 0.34 -6.69 12.38
N THR A 172 1.06 -7.78 12.51
CA THR A 172 2.31 -7.99 11.78
C THR A 172 2.40 -9.43 11.24
N PRO A 173 3.17 -9.66 10.17
CA PRO A 173 3.63 -11.00 9.85
C PRO A 173 4.58 -11.56 10.92
N LEU A 174 4.81 -12.87 10.90
CA LEU A 174 5.72 -13.56 11.81
C LEU A 174 7.14 -12.98 11.78
N GLY A 175 7.72 -12.76 12.95
CA GLY A 175 9.06 -12.19 13.15
C GLY A 175 9.11 -10.65 13.08
N VAL A 176 8.22 -9.99 12.37
CA VAL A 176 8.16 -8.51 12.36
C VAL A 176 7.73 -7.98 13.73
N GLY A 177 6.78 -8.65 14.38
CA GLY A 177 6.36 -8.27 15.72
C GLY A 177 7.46 -8.40 16.77
N ASP A 178 8.37 -9.35 16.62
CA ASP A 178 9.52 -9.48 17.54
C ASP A 178 10.41 -8.24 17.45
N THR A 179 10.63 -7.71 16.23
CA THR A 179 11.35 -6.44 16.02
C THR A 179 10.68 -5.28 16.76
N LEU A 180 9.34 -5.19 16.77
CA LEU A 180 8.63 -4.15 17.50
C LEU A 180 8.82 -4.28 19.00
N VAL A 181 8.76 -5.50 19.52
CA VAL A 181 9.00 -5.79 20.94
C VAL A 181 10.42 -5.44 21.36
N GLU A 182 11.42 -5.79 20.53
CA GLU A 182 12.82 -5.39 20.72
C GLU A 182 13.00 -3.88 20.76
N TRP A 183 12.21 -3.12 20.01
CA TRP A 183 12.19 -1.66 20.02
C TRP A 183 11.52 -1.08 21.28
N GLY A 184 10.76 -1.88 22.04
CA GLY A 184 10.10 -1.47 23.28
C GLY A 184 8.58 -1.31 23.16
N VAL A 185 7.97 -1.75 22.06
CA VAL A 185 6.50 -1.85 21.98
C VAL A 185 6.04 -2.95 22.95
N PRO A 186 5.04 -2.71 23.82
CA PRO A 186 4.52 -3.74 24.72
C PRO A 186 4.04 -4.97 23.95
N LYS A 187 4.46 -6.16 24.42
CA LYS A 187 4.20 -7.43 23.74
C LYS A 187 2.70 -7.74 23.59
N ASP A 188 1.89 -7.32 24.55
CA ASP A 188 0.43 -7.47 24.53
C ASP A 188 -0.28 -6.62 23.47
N LYS A 189 0.40 -5.60 22.95
CA LYS A 189 -0.05 -4.80 21.81
C LYS A 189 0.34 -5.40 20.46
N VAL A 190 1.18 -6.44 20.40
CA VAL A 190 1.71 -7.00 19.17
C VAL A 190 1.07 -8.34 18.88
N ARG A 191 0.43 -8.45 17.72
CA ARG A 191 -0.14 -9.71 17.22
C ARG A 191 0.50 -10.10 15.90
N GLN A 192 1.20 -11.22 15.91
CA GLN A 192 1.84 -11.79 14.73
C GLN A 192 0.94 -12.85 14.11
N LEU A 193 0.81 -12.83 12.78
CA LEU A 193 0.00 -13.77 12.01
C LEU A 193 0.84 -14.44 10.92
N ASP A 194 0.60 -15.72 10.72
CA ASP A 194 1.03 -16.44 9.52
C ASP A 194 0.06 -16.20 8.37
N TRP A 195 0.44 -16.54 7.15
CA TRP A 195 -0.47 -16.49 5.99
C TRP A 195 -1.75 -17.28 6.25
N TRP A 196 -2.88 -16.65 5.90
CA TRP A 196 -4.24 -17.14 6.09
C TRP A 196 -4.73 -17.16 7.54
N GLU A 197 -3.92 -16.69 8.48
CA GLU A 197 -4.41 -16.48 9.84
C GLU A 197 -5.19 -15.17 9.93
N GLU A 198 -6.22 -15.21 10.78
CA GLU A 198 -7.16 -14.12 10.93
C GLU A 198 -7.17 -13.63 12.38
N THR A 199 -7.50 -12.36 12.55
CA THR A 199 -7.78 -11.75 13.85
C THR A 199 -8.87 -10.71 13.72
N GLU A 200 -9.47 -10.33 14.84
CA GLU A 200 -10.45 -9.27 14.89
C GLU A 200 -10.00 -8.16 15.83
N VAL A 201 -10.17 -6.90 15.39
CA VAL A 201 -9.94 -5.70 16.20
C VAL A 201 -11.08 -4.74 15.96
N ALA A 202 -11.75 -4.29 17.01
CA ALA A 202 -12.87 -3.34 16.97
C ALA A 202 -13.97 -3.73 15.94
N GLY A 203 -14.33 -5.02 15.88
CA GLY A 203 -15.37 -5.54 14.98
C GLY A 203 -14.96 -5.62 13.50
N ILE A 204 -13.69 -5.39 13.20
CA ILE A 204 -13.13 -5.55 11.87
C ILE A 204 -12.22 -6.78 11.86
N ARG A 205 -12.41 -7.65 10.85
CA ARG A 205 -11.59 -8.83 10.65
C ARG A 205 -10.42 -8.53 9.73
N PHE A 206 -9.24 -8.95 10.14
CA PHE A 206 -7.98 -8.84 9.41
C PHE A 206 -7.44 -10.23 9.12
N ALA A 207 -7.02 -10.48 7.88
CA ALA A 207 -6.34 -11.70 7.51
C ALA A 207 -4.98 -11.36 6.90
N ALA A 208 -3.90 -11.95 7.41
CA ALA A 208 -2.62 -11.94 6.72
C ALA A 208 -2.70 -12.92 5.54
N THR A 209 -2.29 -12.48 4.35
CA THR A 209 -2.33 -13.31 3.15
C THR A 209 -0.97 -13.32 2.45
N PRO A 210 -0.68 -14.33 1.62
CA PRO A 210 0.61 -14.42 0.95
C PRO A 210 0.91 -13.21 0.07
N ALA A 211 2.20 -12.85 0.00
CA ALA A 211 2.77 -11.97 -0.99
C ALA A 211 4.05 -12.60 -1.55
N GLN A 212 4.52 -12.15 -2.70
CA GLN A 212 5.76 -12.60 -3.31
C GLN A 212 6.83 -11.52 -3.16
N HIS A 213 7.54 -11.56 -2.04
CA HIS A 213 8.51 -10.53 -1.71
C HIS A 213 9.71 -11.10 -0.94
N PHE A 214 10.37 -10.27 -0.16
CA PHE A 214 11.45 -10.62 0.73
C PHE A 214 11.48 -9.68 1.93
N SER A 215 12.29 -10.01 2.93
CA SER A 215 12.49 -9.16 4.10
C SER A 215 13.97 -8.97 4.41
N GLY A 216 14.27 -7.97 5.22
CA GLY A 216 15.61 -7.68 5.73
C GLY A 216 15.86 -6.19 5.91
N ARG A 217 16.60 -5.84 6.95
CA ARG A 217 17.01 -4.47 7.30
C ARG A 217 18.54 -4.33 7.39
N GLY A 218 19.25 -5.45 7.39
CA GLY A 218 20.70 -5.52 7.54
C GLY A 218 21.36 -6.40 6.48
N LEU A 219 22.60 -6.76 6.74
CA LEU A 219 23.40 -7.58 5.81
C LEU A 219 23.12 -9.08 5.96
N PHE A 220 22.65 -9.53 7.13
CA PHE A 220 22.58 -10.96 7.48
C PHE A 220 21.19 -11.45 7.85
N ASP A 221 20.17 -10.59 7.86
CA ASP A 221 18.80 -10.86 8.31
C ASP A 221 17.82 -11.11 7.15
N SER A 222 18.32 -11.36 5.94
CA SER A 222 17.49 -11.61 4.76
C SER A 222 16.50 -12.75 4.99
N ASN A 223 15.21 -12.46 4.83
CA ASN A 223 14.09 -13.39 4.99
C ASN A 223 13.96 -14.01 6.39
N GLN A 224 14.48 -13.37 7.42
CA GLN A 224 14.30 -13.84 8.80
C GLN A 224 12.94 -13.43 9.39
N THR A 225 12.23 -12.52 8.74
CA THR A 225 10.85 -12.19 9.06
C THR A 225 9.96 -12.50 7.85
N LEU A 226 8.69 -12.79 8.09
CA LEU A 226 7.72 -13.01 7.03
C LEU A 226 7.27 -11.66 6.43
N TRP A 227 6.71 -11.70 5.23
CA TRP A 227 6.01 -10.61 4.55
C TRP A 227 4.58 -11.04 4.23
N ALA A 228 3.66 -10.10 4.13
CA ALA A 228 2.26 -10.41 3.88
C ALA A 228 1.56 -9.28 3.13
N SER A 229 0.58 -9.64 2.31
CA SER A 229 -0.55 -8.78 1.98
C SER A 229 -1.64 -8.93 3.04
N TRP A 230 -2.63 -8.03 3.05
CA TRP A 230 -3.66 -8.03 4.06
C TRP A 230 -5.05 -7.89 3.47
N VAL A 231 -5.96 -8.61 4.06
CA VAL A 231 -7.40 -8.49 3.82
C VAL A 231 -8.04 -7.85 5.04
N VAL A 232 -8.85 -6.81 4.83
CA VAL A 232 -9.62 -6.13 5.86
C VAL A 232 -11.09 -6.24 5.52
N ILE A 233 -11.86 -6.83 6.44
CA ILE A 233 -13.29 -7.08 6.26
C ILE A 233 -14.05 -6.32 7.34
N ALA A 234 -14.66 -5.23 6.94
CA ALA A 234 -15.60 -4.46 7.74
C ALA A 234 -17.04 -4.86 7.38
N PRO A 235 -18.04 -4.52 8.20
CA PRO A 235 -19.43 -4.88 7.92
C PRO A 235 -19.98 -4.35 6.59
N GLN A 236 -19.44 -3.23 6.07
CA GLN A 236 -19.98 -2.55 4.89
C GLN A 236 -19.06 -2.60 3.68
N TRP A 237 -17.77 -2.97 3.84
CA TRP A 237 -16.79 -3.00 2.77
C TRP A 237 -15.67 -4.01 3.05
N ARG A 238 -14.99 -4.39 1.98
CA ARG A 238 -13.78 -5.21 2.01
C ARG A 238 -12.66 -4.47 1.33
N LEU A 239 -11.49 -4.46 1.96
CA LEU A 239 -10.29 -3.83 1.42
C LEU A 239 -9.18 -4.87 1.32
N PHE A 240 -8.48 -4.85 0.21
CA PHE A 240 -7.23 -5.57 0.01
C PHE A 240 -6.07 -4.58 0.06
N PHE A 241 -5.02 -4.94 0.79
CA PHE A 241 -3.76 -4.21 0.85
C PHE A 241 -2.63 -5.15 0.45
N SER A 242 -2.00 -4.89 -0.71
CA SER A 242 -0.98 -5.81 -1.25
C SER A 242 0.30 -5.85 -0.42
N GLY A 243 0.63 -4.79 0.35
CA GLY A 243 2.02 -4.56 0.73
C GLY A 243 2.88 -4.49 -0.52
N ASP A 244 4.10 -5.00 -0.46
CA ASP A 244 4.98 -5.18 -1.61
C ASP A 244 4.92 -6.61 -2.12
N SER A 245 4.84 -6.77 -3.43
CA SER A 245 4.78 -8.08 -4.07
C SER A 245 5.17 -8.02 -5.55
N GLY A 246 5.90 -9.01 -6.02
CA GLY A 246 5.85 -9.39 -7.41
C GLY A 246 4.52 -10.09 -7.72
N TYR A 247 4.18 -10.17 -9.03
CA TYR A 247 2.99 -10.89 -9.43
C TYR A 247 3.17 -12.42 -9.21
N PHE A 248 2.12 -13.07 -8.67
CA PHE A 248 2.04 -14.51 -8.49
C PHE A 248 0.58 -15.00 -8.41
N ASP A 249 0.34 -16.28 -8.62
CA ASP A 249 -1.02 -16.85 -8.68
C ASP A 249 -1.78 -16.81 -7.34
N GLY A 250 -1.10 -16.48 -6.24
CA GLY A 250 -1.73 -16.31 -4.94
C GLY A 250 -2.78 -15.21 -4.89
N PHE A 251 -2.69 -14.18 -5.75
CA PHE A 251 -3.71 -13.13 -5.83
C PHE A 251 -5.08 -13.70 -6.21
N LYS A 252 -5.12 -14.66 -7.14
CA LYS A 252 -6.36 -15.34 -7.51
C LYS A 252 -6.96 -16.11 -6.33
N ARG A 253 -6.13 -16.85 -5.57
CA ARG A 253 -6.58 -17.57 -4.37
C ARG A 253 -7.10 -16.64 -3.27
N ILE A 254 -6.48 -15.45 -3.10
CA ILE A 254 -6.96 -14.42 -2.18
C ILE A 254 -8.33 -13.92 -2.62
N GLY A 255 -8.51 -13.65 -3.92
CA GLY A 255 -9.78 -13.26 -4.51
C GLY A 255 -10.87 -14.31 -4.34
N GLU A 256 -10.58 -15.56 -4.61
CA GLU A 256 -11.49 -16.71 -4.43
C GLU A 256 -11.96 -16.85 -2.98
N ARG A 257 -11.05 -16.64 -2.01
CA ARG A 257 -11.37 -16.81 -0.58
C ARG A 257 -12.07 -15.61 0.04
N TYR A 258 -11.63 -14.40 -0.27
CA TYR A 258 -12.03 -13.19 0.44
C TYR A 258 -12.72 -12.14 -0.42
N GLY A 259 -12.59 -12.23 -1.74
CA GLY A 259 -13.18 -11.29 -2.68
C GLY A 259 -14.70 -11.39 -2.81
N PRO A 260 -15.31 -10.53 -3.59
CA PRO A 260 -14.67 -9.36 -4.19
C PRO A 260 -14.38 -8.27 -3.17
N PHE A 261 -13.40 -7.39 -3.49
CA PHE A 261 -13.03 -6.25 -2.65
C PHE A 261 -13.62 -4.95 -3.21
N ASP A 262 -14.14 -4.10 -2.35
CA ASP A 262 -14.65 -2.79 -2.75
C ASP A 262 -13.50 -1.85 -3.15
N VAL A 263 -12.38 -1.93 -2.42
CA VAL A 263 -11.14 -1.19 -2.71
C VAL A 263 -9.95 -2.14 -2.61
N ALA A 264 -9.10 -2.14 -3.64
CA ALA A 264 -7.82 -2.83 -3.65
C ALA A 264 -6.68 -1.80 -3.69
N LEU A 265 -5.92 -1.73 -2.59
CA LEU A 265 -4.67 -0.97 -2.49
C LEU A 265 -3.56 -1.85 -3.07
N VAL A 266 -3.12 -1.56 -4.29
CA VAL A 266 -2.19 -2.42 -5.02
C VAL A 266 -0.90 -1.69 -5.30
N GLU A 267 0.22 -2.32 -4.93
CA GLU A 267 1.55 -1.83 -5.26
C GLU A 267 1.66 -1.51 -6.76
N THR A 268 2.15 -0.32 -7.05
CA THR A 268 2.35 0.16 -8.41
C THR A 268 3.52 1.15 -8.41
N GLY A 269 4.71 0.68 -8.12
CA GLY A 269 5.90 1.53 -8.05
C GLY A 269 7.16 0.73 -7.74
N ALA A 270 8.31 1.39 -7.76
CA ALA A 270 9.62 0.80 -7.50
C ALA A 270 9.99 -0.41 -8.39
N TYR A 271 9.23 -0.67 -9.45
CA TYR A 271 9.48 -1.77 -10.38
C TYR A 271 10.72 -1.54 -11.24
N ASN A 272 11.37 -2.64 -11.64
CA ASN A 272 12.47 -2.62 -12.59
C ASN A 272 12.67 -4.01 -13.23
N VAL A 273 13.15 -4.04 -14.45
CA VAL A 273 13.51 -5.30 -15.15
C VAL A 273 14.64 -6.07 -14.48
N ALA A 274 15.38 -5.45 -13.55
CA ALA A 274 16.44 -6.11 -12.79
C ALA A 274 15.91 -6.91 -11.60
N TRP A 275 14.68 -6.65 -11.12
CA TRP A 275 14.01 -7.36 -10.02
C TRP A 275 12.51 -7.60 -10.27
N PRO A 276 12.16 -8.27 -11.39
CA PRO A 276 10.78 -8.38 -11.87
C PRO A 276 9.88 -9.22 -10.95
N ASN A 277 10.48 -9.98 -10.04
CA ASN A 277 9.74 -10.95 -9.22
C ASN A 277 9.33 -10.43 -7.85
N VAL A 278 9.70 -9.20 -7.48
CA VAL A 278 9.47 -8.65 -6.13
C VAL A 278 8.75 -7.31 -6.12
N HIS A 279 8.60 -6.68 -7.29
CA HIS A 279 7.77 -5.50 -7.53
C HIS A 279 7.07 -5.64 -8.87
N MET A 280 5.76 -5.43 -8.88
CA MET A 280 4.91 -5.58 -10.07
C MET A 280 5.12 -4.45 -11.08
N GLN A 281 5.23 -4.80 -12.36
CA GLN A 281 5.00 -3.83 -13.43
C GLN A 281 3.54 -3.36 -13.40
N PRO A 282 3.19 -2.16 -13.89
CA PRO A 282 1.80 -1.68 -13.86
C PRO A 282 0.78 -2.61 -14.50
N GLU A 283 1.16 -3.36 -15.54
CA GLU A 283 0.32 -4.40 -16.16
C GLU A 283 0.03 -5.55 -15.19
N GLU A 284 1.04 -5.93 -14.40
CA GLU A 284 0.92 -6.97 -13.38
C GLU A 284 0.13 -6.48 -12.16
N SER A 285 0.29 -5.20 -11.78
CA SER A 285 -0.52 -4.56 -10.73
C SER A 285 -2.00 -4.54 -11.09
N LEU A 286 -2.33 -4.21 -12.35
CA LEU A 286 -3.70 -4.28 -12.84
C LEU A 286 -4.24 -5.72 -12.81
N LYS A 287 -3.44 -6.68 -13.27
CA LYS A 287 -3.81 -8.09 -13.24
C LYS A 287 -4.03 -8.58 -11.81
N ALA A 288 -3.16 -8.22 -10.86
CA ALA A 288 -3.32 -8.56 -9.46
C ALA A 288 -4.63 -7.99 -8.88
N CYS A 289 -4.98 -6.74 -9.21
CA CYS A 289 -6.26 -6.13 -8.84
C CYS A 289 -7.47 -6.93 -9.38
N GLN A 290 -7.39 -7.36 -10.63
CA GLN A 290 -8.46 -8.18 -11.25
C GLN A 290 -8.54 -9.56 -10.60
N ASP A 291 -7.41 -10.22 -10.36
CA ASP A 291 -7.34 -11.56 -9.77
C ASP A 291 -7.88 -11.60 -8.32
N VAL A 292 -7.63 -10.56 -7.53
CA VAL A 292 -8.25 -10.45 -6.19
C VAL A 292 -9.73 -10.06 -6.25
N GLY A 293 -10.25 -9.68 -7.39
CA GLY A 293 -11.63 -9.21 -7.54
C GLY A 293 -11.84 -7.79 -7.00
N GLY A 294 -10.83 -6.92 -7.16
CA GLY A 294 -10.93 -5.51 -6.78
C GLY A 294 -11.88 -4.72 -7.66
N ARG A 295 -12.92 -4.12 -7.08
CA ARG A 295 -13.89 -3.26 -7.78
C ARG A 295 -13.31 -1.89 -8.13
N TRP A 296 -12.51 -1.35 -7.22
CA TRP A 296 -11.75 -0.12 -7.38
C TRP A 296 -10.29 -0.36 -7.05
N MET A 297 -9.40 0.06 -7.93
CA MET A 297 -7.97 0.04 -7.70
C MET A 297 -7.48 1.37 -7.15
N VAL A 298 -6.69 1.34 -6.08
CA VAL A 298 -5.92 2.49 -5.58
C VAL A 298 -4.45 2.13 -5.67
N PRO A 299 -3.68 2.73 -6.59
CA PRO A 299 -2.25 2.45 -6.71
C PRO A 299 -1.49 3.04 -5.53
N ILE A 300 -0.73 2.22 -4.83
CA ILE A 300 0.13 2.58 -3.70
C ILE A 300 1.61 2.35 -4.03
N HIS A 301 2.52 2.58 -3.08
CA HIS A 301 3.97 2.39 -3.22
C HIS A 301 4.61 3.31 -4.29
N ASN A 302 4.07 4.49 -4.47
CA ASN A 302 4.51 5.47 -5.47
C ASN A 302 4.39 6.91 -4.97
N GLY A 303 5.01 7.85 -5.66
CA GLY A 303 4.87 9.30 -5.43
C GLY A 303 5.42 9.79 -4.08
N THR A 304 6.24 9.04 -3.36
CA THR A 304 6.77 9.44 -2.05
C THR A 304 8.29 9.32 -1.95
N PHE A 305 8.88 8.22 -2.37
CA PHE A 305 10.32 7.96 -2.27
C PHE A 305 10.92 7.62 -3.63
N ASP A 306 12.20 8.00 -3.81
CA ASP A 306 13.00 7.67 -5.00
C ASP A 306 13.61 6.26 -4.86
N LEU A 307 12.80 5.22 -5.12
CA LEU A 307 13.18 3.80 -4.94
C LEU A 307 13.52 3.07 -6.24
N SER A 308 13.28 3.68 -7.41
CA SER A 308 13.57 3.06 -8.72
C SER A 308 14.29 4.01 -9.66
N ILE A 309 14.38 3.64 -10.94
CA ILE A 309 14.98 4.44 -12.02
C ILE A 309 13.95 4.85 -13.08
N HIS A 310 12.68 4.48 -12.92
CA HIS A 310 11.61 5.00 -13.76
C HIS A 310 11.27 6.46 -13.36
N PRO A 311 10.71 7.27 -14.24
CA PRO A 311 10.15 8.58 -13.88
C PRO A 311 9.16 8.45 -12.71
N TRP A 312 9.19 9.42 -11.78
CA TRP A 312 8.40 9.33 -10.55
C TRP A 312 6.88 9.27 -10.80
N GLN A 313 6.40 9.91 -11.88
CA GLN A 313 4.99 9.96 -12.28
C GLN A 313 4.57 8.77 -13.17
N GLU A 314 5.53 8.05 -13.76
CA GLU A 314 5.24 6.93 -14.69
C GLU A 314 4.28 5.90 -14.11
N PRO A 315 4.39 5.48 -12.83
CA PRO A 315 3.45 4.55 -12.23
C PRO A 315 1.99 5.00 -12.34
N PHE A 316 1.72 6.28 -12.07
CA PHE A 316 0.38 6.86 -12.18
C PHE A 316 -0.12 6.91 -13.62
N GLU A 317 0.70 7.39 -14.54
CA GLU A 317 0.36 7.52 -15.96
C GLU A 317 0.07 6.16 -16.60
N ARG A 318 0.92 5.17 -16.31
CA ARG A 318 0.73 3.83 -16.88
C ARG A 318 -0.47 3.13 -16.31
N ILE A 319 -0.64 3.12 -14.97
CA ILE A 319 -1.71 2.37 -14.35
C ILE A 319 -3.10 2.96 -14.66
N THR A 320 -3.24 4.28 -14.68
CA THR A 320 -4.54 4.91 -15.02
C THR A 320 -4.93 4.61 -16.45
N ARG A 321 -4.00 4.71 -17.39
CA ARG A 321 -4.24 4.35 -18.80
C ARG A 321 -4.61 2.87 -18.98
N LEU A 322 -3.90 1.97 -18.30
CA LEU A 322 -4.15 0.53 -18.37
C LEU A 322 -5.51 0.17 -17.75
N ALA A 323 -5.83 0.73 -16.59
CA ALA A 323 -7.09 0.53 -15.90
C ALA A 323 -8.27 1.04 -16.76
N ASP A 324 -8.14 2.22 -17.36
CA ASP A 324 -9.15 2.75 -18.27
C ASP A 324 -9.37 1.86 -19.50
N ALA A 325 -8.30 1.39 -20.12
CA ALA A 325 -8.37 0.49 -21.27
C ALA A 325 -9.02 -0.87 -20.92
N ALA A 326 -8.84 -1.35 -19.70
CA ALA A 326 -9.42 -2.60 -19.22
C ALA A 326 -10.82 -2.43 -18.57
N GLY A 327 -11.34 -1.21 -18.48
CA GLY A 327 -12.61 -0.93 -17.82
C GLY A 327 -12.59 -1.12 -16.29
N VAL A 328 -11.40 -1.12 -15.67
CA VAL A 328 -11.22 -1.23 -14.22
C VAL A 328 -11.24 0.17 -13.61
N PRO A 329 -12.19 0.50 -12.71
CA PRO A 329 -12.18 1.78 -12.04
C PRO A 329 -10.91 1.95 -11.18
N SER A 330 -10.23 3.09 -11.32
CA SER A 330 -9.08 3.42 -10.49
C SER A 330 -9.24 4.79 -9.83
N ALA A 331 -8.82 4.89 -8.58
CA ALA A 331 -8.82 6.14 -7.82
C ALA A 331 -7.39 6.50 -7.41
N THR A 332 -7.03 7.74 -7.66
CA THR A 332 -5.69 8.28 -7.35
C THR A 332 -5.83 9.51 -6.46
N PRO A 333 -6.22 9.34 -5.19
CA PRO A 333 -6.36 10.48 -4.29
C PRO A 333 -5.02 11.20 -4.13
N ARG A 334 -5.07 12.52 -4.00
CA ARG A 334 -3.92 13.35 -3.61
C ARG A 334 -3.45 12.94 -2.20
N LEU A 335 -2.26 13.34 -1.86
CA LEU A 335 -1.78 13.21 -0.50
C LEU A 335 -2.67 14.01 0.46
N GLY A 336 -3.25 13.33 1.46
CA GLY A 336 -4.21 13.91 2.40
C GLY A 336 -5.66 13.98 1.90
N GLU A 337 -5.94 13.69 0.64
CA GLU A 337 -7.30 13.66 0.12
C GLU A 337 -8.10 12.47 0.65
N ARG A 338 -9.37 12.72 1.00
CA ARG A 338 -10.30 11.69 1.46
C ARG A 338 -10.94 10.95 0.29
N LEU A 339 -10.88 9.64 0.32
CA LEU A 339 -11.65 8.75 -0.55
C LEU A 339 -12.79 8.12 0.25
N ASP A 340 -14.00 8.11 -0.29
CA ASP A 340 -15.13 7.36 0.23
C ASP A 340 -15.04 5.91 -0.27
N MET A 341 -14.85 4.95 0.63
CA MET A 341 -14.68 3.53 0.24
C MET A 341 -15.96 2.88 -0.29
N LEU A 342 -17.13 3.43 0.04
CA LEU A 342 -18.41 2.93 -0.49
C LEU A 342 -18.76 3.54 -1.86
N ARG A 343 -18.21 4.71 -2.17
CA ARG A 343 -18.44 5.45 -3.43
C ARG A 343 -17.14 6.08 -3.91
N PRO A 344 -16.11 5.29 -4.23
CA PRO A 344 -14.86 5.82 -4.70
C PRO A 344 -15.02 6.64 -5.97
N GLN A 345 -14.17 7.64 -6.16
CA GLN A 345 -14.14 8.48 -7.35
C GLN A 345 -12.71 8.50 -7.92
N ARG A 346 -12.61 8.69 -9.22
CA ARG A 346 -11.32 8.64 -9.93
C ARG A 346 -10.29 9.66 -9.45
N GLY A 347 -10.74 10.83 -9.05
CA GLY A 347 -9.85 11.94 -8.72
C GLY A 347 -9.28 12.64 -9.97
N THR A 348 -8.38 13.57 -9.75
CA THR A 348 -7.67 14.31 -10.81
C THR A 348 -6.26 13.77 -10.99
N PRO A 349 -5.65 13.89 -12.18
CA PRO A 349 -4.25 13.53 -12.40
C PRO A 349 -3.29 14.57 -11.80
N TRP A 350 -3.33 14.71 -10.48
CA TRP A 350 -2.60 15.72 -9.69
C TRP A 350 -1.08 15.66 -9.86
N TRP A 351 -0.54 14.52 -10.21
CA TRP A 351 0.90 14.35 -10.46
C TRP A 351 1.40 15.17 -11.64
N ARG A 352 0.52 15.56 -12.57
CA ARG A 352 0.84 16.44 -13.69
C ARG A 352 0.99 17.89 -13.27
N GLU A 353 0.45 18.29 -12.12
CA GLU A 353 0.59 19.65 -11.58
C GLU A 353 2.02 19.91 -11.07
N ALA A 354 2.80 18.87 -10.78
CA ALA A 354 4.18 18.97 -10.32
C ALA A 354 5.22 18.97 -11.46
N GLU A 355 4.77 18.93 -12.70
CA GLU A 355 5.65 19.11 -13.87
C GLU A 355 5.80 20.61 -14.19
N PRO A 356 7.02 21.06 -14.61
CA PRO A 356 7.15 22.42 -15.10
C PRO A 356 6.25 22.57 -16.33
N VAL A 357 5.47 23.65 -16.38
CA VAL A 357 4.71 24.00 -17.58
C VAL A 357 5.71 24.11 -18.71
N SER A 358 5.68 23.20 -19.67
CA SER A 358 6.49 23.28 -20.87
C SER A 358 6.14 24.59 -21.55
N SER A 359 7.07 25.55 -21.57
CA SER A 359 6.90 26.78 -22.34
C SER A 359 6.52 26.37 -23.77
N PRO A 360 5.47 26.92 -24.36
CA PRO A 360 5.16 26.64 -25.76
C PRO A 360 6.43 26.92 -26.58
N GLU A 361 6.86 25.95 -27.37
CA GLU A 361 7.98 26.10 -28.27
C GLU A 361 7.86 27.45 -28.99
N ALA A 362 8.87 28.30 -28.81
CA ALA A 362 8.98 29.56 -29.54
C ALA A 362 8.96 29.19 -31.02
N GLY A 363 7.83 29.42 -31.65
CA GLY A 363 7.60 29.13 -33.05
C GLY A 363 8.80 29.64 -33.86
N SER A 364 9.41 28.77 -34.64
CA SER A 364 10.50 29.09 -35.58
C SER A 364 9.99 30.15 -36.53
N ALA A 365 10.34 31.39 -36.23
CA ALA A 365 10.20 32.48 -37.18
C ALA A 365 11.22 32.23 -38.30
N THR A 366 10.79 31.61 -39.35
CA THR A 366 11.50 31.59 -40.63
C THR A 366 11.65 33.02 -41.13
N ALA A 367 12.77 33.63 -40.85
CA ALA A 367 13.16 34.90 -41.48
C ALA A 367 13.40 34.63 -42.98
N GLN A 368 12.41 34.94 -43.79
CA GLN A 368 12.67 35.27 -45.21
C GLN A 368 13.45 36.58 -45.27
N ARG A 369 14.68 36.51 -45.75
CA ARG A 369 15.43 37.72 -46.20
C ARG A 369 15.13 37.93 -47.67
N PRO A 370 15.08 39.21 -48.08
CA PRO A 370 14.78 39.67 -49.44
C PRO A 370 15.93 39.37 -50.41
#